data_a7209a6f46b3ed6791208dc7fbe0115c
#
_entry.id   a7209a6f46b3ed6791208dc7fbe0115c
#
_cell.length_a   1.000
_cell.length_b   1.000
_cell.length_c   1.000
_cell.angle_alpha   90.00
_cell.angle_beta   90.00
_cell.angle_gamma   90.00
#
_symmetry.space_group_name_H-M   'P 1'
#
loop_
_entity.id
_entity.type
_entity.pdbx_description
1 polymer ?
#
loop_
_entity_poly.entity_id
_entity_poly.type
_entity_poly.pdbx_seq_one_letter_code
_entity_poly.pdbx_strand_id
1 'polypeptide(L)'
;LTHLIAGVYQPTIGTISTNQRDLNIGILSQQPYIFSASIKENITMFKDIENNTVEEVLDEVGLLDKVQSFTQGINTIIGEGGEMLSGGQMRRIELCRLLVMKPDLVIFDEPATGLDIQTEHMIQNVLFQHFKSTTMIVIAHRDNTIRHLQRRLYIENGRLIADDRNISVNITENGDDL
;
A
#
# COMPACT_ATOMS: atom_id res chain seq x y z
N LEU A 1 6.08 -14.76 -6.35
CA LEU A 1 5.28 -14.31 -7.48
C LEU A 1 5.28 -12.78 -7.61
N THR A 2 5.02 -12.03 -6.55
CA THR A 2 4.95 -10.55 -6.56
C THR A 2 6.21 -9.89 -7.08
N HIS A 3 7.39 -10.34 -6.64
CA HIS A 3 8.66 -9.82 -7.14
C HIS A 3 8.91 -10.11 -8.63
N LEU A 4 8.35 -11.20 -9.15
CA LEU A 4 8.38 -11.49 -10.59
C LEU A 4 7.47 -10.53 -11.36
N ILE A 5 6.24 -10.30 -10.86
CA ILE A 5 5.29 -9.37 -11.46
C ILE A 5 5.82 -7.94 -11.40
N ALA A 6 6.46 -7.57 -10.30
CA ALA A 6 7.08 -6.25 -10.11
C ALA A 6 8.37 -6.05 -10.93
N GLY A 7 8.86 -7.07 -11.65
CA GLY A 7 10.08 -6.99 -12.43
C GLY A 7 11.38 -6.99 -11.61
N VAL A 8 11.29 -7.24 -10.30
CA VAL A 8 12.47 -7.33 -9.40
C VAL A 8 13.30 -8.57 -9.74
N TYR A 9 12.63 -9.68 -10.09
CA TYR A 9 13.26 -10.89 -10.57
C TYR A 9 12.81 -11.23 -11.99
N GLN A 10 13.70 -11.84 -12.76
CA GLN A 10 13.39 -12.39 -14.08
C GLN A 10 12.93 -13.85 -13.94
N PRO A 11 11.93 -14.30 -14.71
CA PRO A 11 11.54 -15.70 -14.72
C PRO A 11 12.64 -16.56 -15.33
N THR A 12 12.93 -17.72 -14.71
CA THR A 12 13.92 -18.68 -15.22
C THR A 12 13.43 -19.32 -16.53
N ILE A 13 12.13 -19.56 -16.65
CA ILE A 13 11.49 -20.15 -17.81
C ILE A 13 10.16 -19.41 -18.04
N GLY A 14 9.82 -19.16 -19.29
CA GLY A 14 8.60 -18.43 -19.66
C GLY A 14 8.80 -16.92 -19.71
N THR A 15 7.70 -16.20 -19.89
CA THR A 15 7.69 -14.73 -20.01
C THR A 15 6.55 -14.14 -19.21
N ILE A 16 6.78 -12.94 -18.68
CA ILE A 16 5.74 -12.08 -18.10
C ILE A 16 5.56 -10.92 -19.07
N SER A 17 4.33 -10.71 -19.52
CA SER A 17 4.00 -9.62 -20.42
C SER A 17 2.84 -8.79 -19.87
N THR A 18 2.87 -7.50 -20.16
CA THR A 18 1.79 -6.57 -19.86
C THR A 18 1.32 -5.92 -21.16
N ASN A 19 0.09 -5.44 -21.19
CA ASN A 19 -0.45 -4.68 -22.32
C ASN A 19 0.00 -3.20 -22.32
N GLN A 20 0.67 -2.75 -21.27
CA GLN A 20 1.28 -1.43 -21.13
C GLN A 20 2.81 -1.56 -21.14
N ARG A 21 3.51 -0.62 -21.83
CA ARG A 21 4.98 -0.67 -21.93
C ARG A 21 5.69 -0.20 -20.66
N ASP A 22 5.23 0.89 -20.05
CA ASP A 22 5.89 1.52 -18.89
C ASP A 22 4.92 1.52 -17.69
N LEU A 23 4.68 0.32 -17.16
CA LEU A 23 3.77 0.13 -16.04
C LEU A 23 4.39 0.68 -14.74
N ASN A 24 3.77 1.71 -14.17
CA ASN A 24 4.15 2.21 -12.84
C ASN A 24 3.56 1.29 -11.77
N ILE A 25 4.43 0.54 -11.08
CA ILE A 25 4.01 -0.45 -10.08
C ILE A 25 4.32 0.08 -8.68
N GLY A 26 3.29 0.19 -7.86
CA GLY A 26 3.41 0.48 -6.44
C GLY A 26 3.39 -0.79 -5.60
N ILE A 27 4.24 -0.89 -4.61
CA ILE A 27 4.30 -2.04 -3.71
C ILE A 27 4.20 -1.57 -2.28
N LEU A 28 3.27 -2.15 -1.52
CA LEU A 28 3.23 -2.08 -0.08
C LEU A 28 3.72 -3.43 0.46
N SER A 29 4.98 -3.45 0.91
CA SER A 29 5.66 -4.68 1.33
C SER A 29 5.23 -5.13 2.74
N GLN A 30 5.48 -6.38 3.11
CA GLN A 30 5.16 -6.89 4.44
C GLN A 30 5.87 -6.10 5.55
N GLN A 31 7.12 -5.71 5.34
CA GLN A 31 7.88 -4.87 6.26
C GLN A 31 8.07 -3.48 5.66
N PRO A 32 7.61 -2.41 6.34
CA PRO A 32 7.77 -1.06 5.85
C PRO A 32 9.25 -0.65 5.82
N TYR A 33 9.65 0.01 4.74
CA TYR A 33 10.99 0.55 4.59
C TYR A 33 10.98 2.07 4.65
N ILE A 34 11.78 2.63 5.55
CA ILE A 34 11.96 4.06 5.76
C ILE A 34 13.41 4.44 5.48
N PHE A 35 13.61 5.43 4.63
CA PHE A 35 14.92 6.02 4.38
C PHE A 35 15.31 6.96 5.54
N SER A 36 16.59 7.02 5.87
CA SER A 36 17.15 8.07 6.76
C SER A 36 17.13 9.42 6.04
N ALA A 37 15.94 10.01 5.95
CA ALA A 37 15.63 11.23 5.21
C ALA A 37 14.41 11.92 5.84
N SER A 38 14.03 13.09 5.34
CA SER A 38 12.84 13.79 5.83
C SER A 38 11.55 12.97 5.53
N ILE A 39 10.49 13.28 6.28
CA ILE A 39 9.16 12.71 6.01
C ILE A 39 8.73 13.02 4.58
N LYS A 40 8.92 14.27 4.12
CA LYS A 40 8.64 14.67 2.74
C LYS A 40 9.39 13.80 1.73
N GLU A 41 10.71 13.65 1.87
CA GLU A 41 11.53 12.84 0.95
C GLU A 41 11.12 11.36 0.97
N ASN A 42 10.77 10.84 2.14
CA ASN A 42 10.24 9.48 2.27
C ASN A 42 8.93 9.30 1.50
N ILE A 43 8.02 10.27 1.52
CA ILE A 43 6.73 10.22 0.83
C ILE A 43 6.90 10.43 -0.67
N THR A 44 7.69 11.43 -1.06
CA THR A 44 7.84 11.83 -2.47
C THR A 44 8.84 10.99 -3.24
N MET A 45 9.58 10.11 -2.57
CA MET A 45 10.69 9.36 -3.15
C MET A 45 11.69 10.30 -3.84
N PHE A 46 12.05 11.39 -3.14
CA PHE A 46 12.96 12.45 -3.59
C PHE A 46 12.52 13.21 -4.85
N LYS A 47 11.26 13.07 -5.27
CA LYS A 47 10.69 13.87 -6.36
C LYS A 47 10.27 15.25 -5.84
N ASP A 48 10.27 16.23 -6.73
CA ASP A 48 9.81 17.58 -6.41
C ASP A 48 8.26 17.58 -6.43
N ILE A 49 7.67 17.49 -5.26
CA ILE A 49 6.22 17.49 -5.00
C ILE A 49 5.92 18.63 -4.01
N GLU A 50 4.84 19.34 -4.25
CA GLU A 50 4.41 20.44 -3.40
C GLU A 50 4.09 19.98 -1.98
N ASN A 51 4.37 20.83 -1.00
CA ASN A 51 4.14 20.52 0.41
C ASN A 51 2.67 20.23 0.71
N ASN A 52 1.74 20.97 0.08
CA ASN A 52 0.31 20.78 0.27
C ASN A 52 -0.12 19.35 -0.12
N THR A 53 0.39 18.81 -1.23
CA THR A 53 0.10 17.42 -1.63
C THR A 53 0.60 16.41 -0.59
N VAL A 54 1.76 16.67 0.01
CA VAL A 54 2.32 15.82 1.07
C VAL A 54 1.45 15.89 2.33
N GLU A 55 1.00 17.09 2.71
CA GLU A 55 0.14 17.29 3.88
C GLU A 55 -1.25 16.68 3.67
N GLU A 56 -1.84 16.78 2.47
CA GLU A 56 -3.10 16.13 2.11
C GLU A 56 -3.05 14.61 2.30
N VAL A 57 -2.04 13.94 1.77
CA VAL A 57 -1.92 12.48 1.95
C VAL A 57 -1.58 12.07 3.38
N LEU A 58 -0.87 12.93 4.14
CA LEU A 58 -0.64 12.71 5.57
C LEU A 58 -1.93 12.82 6.39
N ASP A 59 -2.79 13.78 6.06
CA ASP A 59 -4.10 13.95 6.69
C ASP A 59 -4.98 12.72 6.42
N GLU A 60 -5.01 12.29 5.17
CA GLU A 60 -5.80 11.15 4.74
C GLU A 60 -5.45 9.84 5.47
N VAL A 61 -4.17 9.63 5.77
CA VAL A 61 -3.72 8.47 6.56
C VAL A 61 -3.70 8.75 8.07
N GLY A 62 -4.21 9.90 8.53
CA GLY A 62 -4.26 10.27 9.94
C GLY A 62 -2.89 10.43 10.60
N LEU A 63 -1.91 10.96 9.86
CA LEU A 63 -0.56 11.27 10.38
C LEU A 63 -0.26 12.76 10.49
N LEU A 64 -1.09 13.62 9.91
CA LEU A 64 -0.79 15.06 9.80
C LEU A 64 -0.55 15.70 11.17
N ASP A 65 -1.43 15.50 12.15
CA ASP A 65 -1.28 16.05 13.50
C ASP A 65 0.04 15.62 14.16
N LYS A 66 0.39 14.34 14.01
CA LYS A 66 1.67 13.82 14.54
C LYS A 66 2.85 14.48 13.88
N VAL A 67 2.82 14.65 12.56
CA VAL A 67 3.92 15.29 11.81
C VAL A 67 4.02 16.78 12.17
N GLN A 68 2.91 17.47 12.32
CA GLN A 68 2.89 18.88 12.77
C GLN A 68 3.38 19.07 14.21
N SER A 69 3.31 18.03 15.05
CA SER A 69 3.87 18.08 16.41
C SER A 69 5.41 18.06 16.45
N PHE A 70 6.07 17.69 15.36
CA PHE A 70 7.51 17.76 15.25
C PHE A 70 7.97 19.19 14.94
N THR A 71 9.12 19.59 15.49
CA THR A 71 9.67 20.96 15.31
C THR A 71 9.87 21.34 13.85
N GLN A 72 10.20 20.38 12.99
CA GLN A 72 10.47 20.62 11.56
C GLN A 72 9.32 20.13 10.66
N GLY A 73 8.18 19.69 11.23
CA GLY A 73 7.03 19.21 10.45
C GLY A 73 7.42 18.14 9.43
N ILE A 74 7.02 18.30 8.18
CA ILE A 74 7.33 17.36 7.07
C ILE A 74 8.83 17.28 6.74
N ASN A 75 9.65 18.24 7.21
CA ASN A 75 11.11 18.23 7.01
C ASN A 75 11.84 17.48 8.13
N THR A 76 11.12 16.92 9.10
CA THR A 76 11.71 16.11 10.17
C THR A 76 12.37 14.86 9.59
N ILE A 77 13.63 14.64 9.94
CA ILE A 77 14.38 13.44 9.57
C ILE A 77 13.83 12.25 10.37
N ILE A 78 13.54 11.16 9.69
CA ILE A 78 13.06 9.89 10.27
C ILE A 78 13.98 8.74 9.87
N GLY A 79 13.87 7.61 10.55
CA GLY A 79 14.74 6.46 10.31
C GLY A 79 15.99 6.47 11.19
N GLU A 80 17.06 5.84 10.73
CA GLU A 80 18.29 5.71 11.51
C GLU A 80 18.92 7.08 11.77
N GLY A 81 19.10 7.42 13.05
CA GLY A 81 19.62 8.71 13.48
C GLY A 81 18.63 9.87 13.51
N GLY A 82 17.36 9.62 13.19
CA GLY A 82 16.27 10.59 13.25
C GLY A 82 15.18 10.22 14.24
N GLU A 83 13.99 10.83 14.07
CA GLU A 83 12.81 10.50 14.87
C GLU A 83 12.33 9.08 14.62
N MET A 84 12.01 8.38 15.70
CA MET A 84 11.52 7.00 15.64
C MET A 84 10.01 6.97 15.44
N LEU A 85 9.57 6.30 14.39
CA LEU A 85 8.16 6.04 14.12
C LEU A 85 7.77 4.62 14.58
N SER A 86 6.53 4.47 15.04
CA SER A 86 5.96 3.13 15.28
C SER A 86 5.77 2.38 13.95
N GLY A 87 5.65 1.03 14.01
CA GLY A 87 5.40 0.22 12.82
C GLY A 87 4.16 0.68 12.03
N GLY A 88 3.07 1.02 12.74
CA GLY A 88 1.87 1.57 12.11
C GLY A 88 2.09 2.94 11.45
N GLN A 89 2.91 3.81 12.05
CA GLN A 89 3.25 5.10 11.46
C GLN A 89 4.15 4.93 10.22
N MET A 90 5.13 4.03 10.26
CA MET A 90 5.97 3.69 9.10
C MET A 90 5.12 3.15 7.94
N ARG A 91 4.15 2.27 8.24
CA ARG A 91 3.21 1.74 7.24
C ARG A 91 2.38 2.84 6.59
N ARG A 92 1.91 3.82 7.37
CA ARG A 92 1.16 4.97 6.84
C ARG A 92 2.03 5.87 5.95
N ILE A 93 3.31 6.07 6.27
CA ILE A 93 4.26 6.78 5.38
C ILE A 93 4.42 6.01 4.04
N GLU A 94 4.56 4.68 4.08
CA GLU A 94 4.59 3.86 2.86
C GLU A 94 3.30 4.01 2.02
N LEU A 95 2.14 4.06 2.69
CA LEU A 95 0.87 4.28 2.01
C LEU A 95 0.82 5.65 1.33
N CYS A 96 1.30 6.73 2.01
CA CYS A 96 1.42 8.04 1.40
C CYS A 96 2.26 8.03 0.11
N ARG A 97 3.34 7.22 0.04
CA ARG A 97 4.12 7.04 -1.21
C ARG A 97 3.23 6.58 -2.35
N LEU A 98 2.39 5.57 -2.12
CA LEU A 98 1.49 5.04 -3.15
C LEU A 98 0.44 6.08 -3.58
N LEU A 99 -0.12 6.84 -2.64
CA LEU A 99 -1.09 7.89 -2.92
C LEU A 99 -0.49 8.99 -3.80
N VAL A 100 0.74 9.41 -3.53
CA VAL A 100 1.47 10.41 -4.32
C VAL A 100 1.91 9.86 -5.67
N MET A 101 2.35 8.60 -5.74
CA MET A 101 2.85 7.97 -6.98
C MET A 101 1.75 7.68 -8.01
N LYS A 102 0.51 7.48 -7.58
CA LYS A 102 -0.65 7.10 -8.41
C LYS A 102 -0.31 5.97 -9.40
N PRO A 103 0.03 4.77 -8.91
CA PRO A 103 0.49 3.68 -9.76
C PRO A 103 -0.62 3.10 -10.64
N ASP A 104 -0.24 2.46 -11.76
CA ASP A 104 -1.15 1.72 -12.66
C ASP A 104 -1.49 0.32 -12.10
N LEU A 105 -0.58 -0.25 -11.33
CA LEU A 105 -0.73 -1.53 -10.63
C LEU A 105 -0.23 -1.37 -9.20
N VAL A 106 -1.01 -1.84 -8.24
CA VAL A 106 -0.58 -1.91 -6.84
C VAL A 106 -0.48 -3.36 -6.37
N ILE A 107 0.56 -3.65 -5.62
CA ILE A 107 0.78 -4.95 -4.99
C ILE A 107 0.81 -4.75 -3.48
N PHE A 108 -0.13 -5.37 -2.78
CA PHE A 108 -0.20 -5.36 -1.33
C PHE A 108 0.19 -6.72 -0.78
N ASP A 109 1.32 -6.78 -0.08
CA ASP A 109 1.82 -8.00 0.54
C ASP A 109 1.56 -7.94 2.04
N GLU A 110 0.47 -8.57 2.47
CA GLU A 110 -0.02 -8.57 3.86
C GLU A 110 -0.10 -7.16 4.48
N PRO A 111 -0.85 -6.22 3.88
CA PRO A 111 -0.78 -4.80 4.19
C PRO A 111 -1.11 -4.43 5.65
N ALA A 112 -1.81 -5.31 6.36
CA ALA A 112 -2.31 -5.07 7.71
C ALA A 112 -1.68 -5.95 8.79
N THR A 113 -0.66 -6.76 8.45
CA THR A 113 -0.03 -7.67 9.41
C THR A 113 0.75 -6.89 10.48
N GLY A 114 0.51 -7.23 11.75
CA GLY A 114 1.20 -6.64 12.90
C GLY A 114 0.71 -5.25 13.30
N LEU A 115 -0.41 -4.78 12.74
CA LEU A 115 -1.03 -3.50 13.09
C LEU A 115 -2.16 -3.68 14.10
N ASP A 116 -2.45 -2.62 14.85
CA ASP A 116 -3.67 -2.53 15.64
C ASP A 116 -4.91 -2.44 14.74
N ILE A 117 -6.06 -2.82 15.28
CA ILE A 117 -7.32 -2.93 14.54
C ILE A 117 -7.73 -1.60 13.88
N GLN A 118 -7.53 -0.47 14.56
CA GLN A 118 -7.91 0.85 14.02
C GLN A 118 -7.05 1.24 12.84
N THR A 119 -5.73 1.05 12.95
CA THR A 119 -4.78 1.27 11.86
C THR A 119 -5.05 0.33 10.68
N GLU A 120 -5.36 -0.94 10.95
CA GLU A 120 -5.75 -1.92 9.91
C GLU A 120 -6.97 -1.44 9.12
N HIS A 121 -8.07 -1.07 9.80
CA HIS A 121 -9.29 -0.59 9.15
C HIS A 121 -9.04 0.68 8.34
N MET A 122 -8.27 1.62 8.89
CA MET A 122 -7.93 2.85 8.18
C MET A 122 -7.16 2.55 6.89
N ILE A 123 -6.12 1.73 6.96
CA ILE A 123 -5.34 1.33 5.78
C ILE A 123 -6.22 0.64 4.75
N GLN A 124 -7.06 -0.31 5.15
CA GLN A 124 -7.99 -0.99 4.24
C GLN A 124 -8.94 0.00 3.55
N ASN A 125 -9.53 0.94 4.30
CA ASN A 125 -10.42 1.95 3.73
C ASN A 125 -9.69 2.81 2.69
N VAL A 126 -8.53 3.35 3.02
CA VAL A 126 -7.73 4.15 2.09
C VAL A 126 -7.38 3.34 0.84
N LEU A 127 -6.91 2.10 0.98
CA LEU A 127 -6.55 1.23 -0.13
C LEU A 127 -7.73 0.99 -1.08
N PHE A 128 -8.89 0.58 -0.55
CA PHE A 128 -10.03 0.22 -1.39
C PHE A 128 -10.75 1.45 -1.96
N GLN A 129 -10.68 2.62 -1.32
CA GLN A 129 -11.24 3.84 -1.87
C GLN A 129 -10.38 4.44 -2.97
N HIS A 130 -9.06 4.61 -2.73
CA HIS A 130 -8.17 5.24 -3.70
C HIS A 130 -7.86 4.37 -4.91
N PHE A 131 -7.66 3.07 -4.70
CA PHE A 131 -7.22 2.16 -5.76
C PHE A 131 -8.35 1.34 -6.38
N LYS A 132 -9.63 1.69 -6.14
CA LYS A 132 -10.78 0.96 -6.70
C LYS A 132 -10.78 0.88 -8.24
N SER A 133 -10.18 1.85 -8.91
CA SER A 133 -10.03 1.90 -10.39
C SER A 133 -8.66 1.45 -10.88
N THR A 134 -7.77 1.05 -9.96
CA THR A 134 -6.42 0.59 -10.24
C THR A 134 -6.38 -0.94 -10.17
N THR A 135 -5.59 -1.58 -11.02
CA THR A 135 -5.37 -3.02 -10.89
C THR A 135 -4.67 -3.31 -9.57
N MET A 136 -5.28 -4.17 -8.76
CA MET A 136 -4.81 -4.50 -7.41
C MET A 136 -4.46 -5.99 -7.32
N ILE A 137 -3.28 -6.30 -6.79
CA ILE A 137 -2.88 -7.65 -6.38
C ILE A 137 -2.70 -7.61 -4.87
N VAL A 138 -3.47 -8.42 -4.16
CA VAL A 138 -3.42 -8.47 -2.69
C VAL A 138 -3.05 -9.87 -2.26
N ILE A 139 -1.99 -10.00 -1.48
CA ILE A 139 -1.66 -11.22 -0.76
C ILE A 139 -2.18 -11.04 0.65
N ALA A 140 -3.11 -11.87 1.04
CA ALA A 140 -3.73 -11.83 2.36
C ALA A 140 -4.09 -13.22 2.84
N HIS A 141 -3.94 -13.43 4.14
CA HIS A 141 -4.37 -14.64 4.83
C HIS A 141 -5.64 -14.40 5.66
N ARG A 142 -6.11 -13.15 5.76
CA ARG A 142 -7.28 -12.77 6.55
C ARG A 142 -8.51 -12.61 5.67
N ASP A 143 -9.62 -13.23 6.09
CA ASP A 143 -10.90 -13.21 5.36
C ASP A 143 -11.44 -11.80 5.12
N ASN A 144 -11.25 -10.88 6.07
CA ASN A 144 -11.74 -9.51 5.95
C ASN A 144 -11.13 -8.76 4.75
N THR A 145 -9.86 -8.96 4.45
CA THR A 145 -9.19 -8.36 3.29
C THR A 145 -9.67 -9.00 1.98
N ILE A 146 -9.91 -10.30 2.02
CA ILE A 146 -10.24 -11.11 0.82
C ILE A 146 -11.66 -10.83 0.32
N ARG A 147 -12.60 -10.45 1.20
CA ARG A 147 -14.03 -10.24 0.83
C ARG A 147 -14.24 -9.17 -0.23
N HIS A 148 -13.36 -8.17 -0.29
CA HIS A 148 -13.48 -7.05 -1.21
C HIS A 148 -12.86 -7.30 -2.60
N LEU A 149 -12.27 -8.49 -2.81
CA LEU A 149 -11.56 -8.82 -4.05
C LEU A 149 -12.47 -9.56 -5.03
N GLN A 150 -12.40 -9.17 -6.31
CA GLN A 150 -13.24 -9.70 -7.39
C GLN A 150 -12.79 -11.09 -7.89
N ARG A 151 -11.53 -11.46 -7.65
CA ARG A 151 -10.90 -12.69 -8.12
C ARG A 151 -9.95 -13.24 -7.07
N ARG A 152 -9.95 -14.54 -6.86
CA ARG A 152 -9.03 -15.22 -5.95
C ARG A 152 -8.21 -16.25 -6.70
N LEU A 153 -6.91 -16.22 -6.49
CA LEU A 153 -5.96 -17.20 -7.02
C LEU A 153 -5.40 -17.99 -5.84
N TYR A 154 -5.52 -19.29 -5.88
CA TYR A 154 -4.96 -20.18 -4.86
C TYR A 154 -3.67 -20.79 -5.39
N ILE A 155 -2.57 -20.52 -4.70
CA ILE A 155 -1.24 -21.00 -5.08
C ILE A 155 -0.71 -21.90 -3.96
N GLU A 156 -0.39 -23.13 -4.29
CA GLU A 156 0.17 -24.10 -3.39
C GLU A 156 1.40 -24.75 -4.02
N ASN A 157 2.50 -24.85 -3.24
CA ASN A 157 3.77 -25.40 -3.71
C ASN A 157 4.25 -24.79 -5.06
N GLY A 158 4.04 -23.47 -5.24
CA GLY A 158 4.43 -22.73 -6.44
C GLY A 158 3.53 -22.98 -7.66
N ARG A 159 2.40 -23.67 -7.51
CA ARG A 159 1.45 -23.97 -8.59
C ARG A 159 0.11 -23.30 -8.33
N LEU A 160 -0.50 -22.78 -9.38
CA LEU A 160 -1.89 -22.31 -9.34
C LEU A 160 -2.81 -23.55 -9.28
N ILE A 161 -3.58 -23.68 -8.19
CA ILE A 161 -4.48 -24.80 -7.96
C ILE A 161 -5.95 -24.46 -8.17
N ALA A 162 -6.33 -23.19 -8.00
CA ALA A 162 -7.68 -22.71 -8.28
C ALA A 162 -7.67 -21.22 -8.68
N ASP A 163 -8.67 -20.82 -9.47
CA ASP A 163 -8.91 -19.47 -9.96
C ASP A 163 -10.42 -19.19 -9.91
N ASP A 164 -10.87 -18.51 -8.85
CA ASP A 164 -12.26 -18.15 -8.65
C ASP A 164 -12.53 -16.73 -9.19
N ARG A 165 -13.31 -16.64 -10.26
CA ARG A 165 -13.69 -15.39 -10.94
C ARG A 165 -15.09 -14.87 -10.59
N ASN A 166 -15.90 -15.63 -9.85
CA ASN A 166 -17.31 -15.31 -9.57
C ASN A 166 -17.53 -14.94 -8.09
N ILE A 167 -16.79 -13.96 -7.60
CA ILE A 167 -17.14 -13.37 -6.31
C ILE A 167 -18.04 -12.17 -6.62
N SER A 168 -19.36 -12.35 -6.48
CA SER A 168 -20.29 -11.23 -6.44
C SER A 168 -19.95 -10.39 -5.22
N VAL A 169 -19.19 -9.33 -5.42
CA VAL A 169 -18.98 -8.30 -4.40
C VAL A 169 -20.29 -7.52 -4.31
N ASN A 170 -21.23 -8.01 -3.51
CA ASN A 170 -22.36 -7.19 -3.07
C ASN A 170 -21.78 -6.14 -2.12
N ILE A 171 -21.40 -5.02 -2.66
CA ILE A 171 -21.22 -3.78 -1.88
C ILE A 171 -22.64 -3.35 -1.52
N THR A 172 -23.21 -3.91 -0.47
CA THR A 172 -24.31 -3.29 0.22
C THR A 172 -23.73 -2.07 0.93
N GLU A 173 -23.94 -0.90 0.35
CA GLU A 173 -23.95 0.37 1.08
C GLU A 173 -25.06 0.26 2.14
N ASN A 174 -24.75 -0.29 3.27
CA ASN A 174 -25.54 -0.14 4.48
C ASN A 174 -24.58 0.37 5.56
N GLY A 175 -24.54 1.69 5.66
CA GLY A 175 -24.33 2.31 6.94
C GLY A 175 -25.46 1.83 7.86
N ASP A 176 -25.12 1.64 9.11
CA ASP A 176 -25.84 1.23 10.29
C ASP A 176 -25.51 -0.21 10.70
N ASP A 177 -24.57 -0.27 11.72
CA ASP A 177 -24.94 -0.83 13.02
C ASP A 177 -23.77 -0.66 14.00
N LEU A 178 -24.03 0.25 14.99
CA LEU A 178 -23.65 0.32 16.43
C LEU A 178 -22.23 -0.10 16.86
#